data_e56c51b72b4a177367efd3a9667727ff
#
_entry.id   e56c51b72b4a177367efd3a9667727ff
#
_cell.length_a   1.000
_cell.length_b   1.000
_cell.length_c   1.000
_cell.angle_alpha   90.00
_cell.angle_beta   90.00
_cell.angle_gamma   90.00
#
_symmetry.space_group_name_H-M   'P 1'
#
loop_
_entity.id
_entity.type
_entity.pdbx_description
1 polymer ?
#
loop_
_entity_poly.entity_id
_entity_poly.type
_entity_poly.pdbx_seq_one_letter_code
_entity_poly.pdbx_strand_id
1 'polypeptide(L)'
;MKPITRARLLLWVALAAGAAQAAPPHAPNVVLVTLDGVRIEEIFGGLDAAVLQSQLQAATGPDAELPYQRYRADTAQARRERLMPFFWGTLMREHGWVAGNPALGSRVQLGNGLRFSYPGYAEMLTGRARDATVTSNDAYQSPHVTVLEFVREQLRLPRAKVAAFGSWDRFEQIPEHTPGSITVNAGFMPFHDTDPGIARLNAIQADARTWREERFDAFTAAFALRYLERERPRLLYVALGDTDEWAHARRYDDMLDGIALADRFLRSLWSWLQAQPEYRDNTLLIVTTDHGRGRTPADWTEHSSDVEGAQDIWLALAGQGQSARGELRDAPTLRQGQVAATIAAAFGLDFSRLEPEAEAPIRVTAARP
;
A
#
# COMPACT_ATOMS: atom_id res chain seq x y z
N MET A 1 51.96 54.42 -56.58
CA MET A 1 51.94 53.26 -55.70
C MET A 1 50.97 53.55 -54.55
N LYS A 2 49.81 52.87 -54.48
CA LYS A 2 48.80 53.06 -53.46
C LYS A 2 48.85 51.78 -52.51
N PRO A 3 48.80 51.94 -51.21
CA PRO A 3 48.82 50.78 -50.32
C PRO A 3 47.43 50.08 -50.22
N ILE A 4 47.45 48.77 -50.27
CA ILE A 4 46.28 47.89 -50.14
C ILE A 4 46.00 47.65 -48.65
N THR A 5 44.87 48.12 -48.15
CA THR A 5 44.40 47.88 -46.77
C THR A 5 43.69 46.57 -46.74
N ARG A 6 44.23 45.60 -45.95
CA ARG A 6 43.61 44.28 -45.65
C ARG A 6 42.60 44.47 -44.53
N ALA A 7 41.32 44.33 -44.83
CA ALA A 7 40.25 44.21 -43.84
C ALA A 7 40.25 42.80 -43.25
N ARG A 8 40.38 42.68 -41.94
CA ARG A 8 40.22 41.43 -41.17
C ARG A 8 38.73 41.29 -40.84
N LEU A 9 38.11 40.28 -41.42
CA LEU A 9 36.73 39.89 -41.10
C LEU A 9 36.78 39.04 -39.81
N LEU A 10 36.27 39.58 -38.69
CA LEU A 10 36.08 38.85 -37.44
C LEU A 10 34.73 38.13 -37.52
N LEU A 11 34.80 36.78 -37.61
CA LEU A 11 33.63 35.93 -37.59
C LEU A 11 33.24 35.69 -36.09
N TRP A 12 32.11 36.30 -35.68
CA TRP A 12 31.51 36.00 -34.38
C TRP A 12 30.71 34.69 -34.48
N VAL A 13 31.21 33.59 -33.88
CA VAL A 13 30.43 32.38 -33.68
C VAL A 13 29.59 32.58 -32.43
N ALA A 14 28.30 32.85 -32.59
CA ALA A 14 27.35 32.86 -31.51
C ALA A 14 27.05 31.39 -31.10
N LEU A 15 27.61 30.95 -29.97
CA LEU A 15 27.15 29.73 -29.33
C LEU A 15 25.72 29.96 -28.79
N ALA A 16 24.72 29.46 -29.49
CA ALA A 16 23.38 29.32 -28.96
C ALA A 16 23.40 28.23 -27.93
N ALA A 17 23.49 28.58 -26.63
CA ALA A 17 23.19 27.68 -25.54
C ALA A 17 21.69 27.36 -25.64
N GLY A 18 21.37 26.22 -26.24
CA GLY A 18 20.02 25.67 -26.20
C GLY A 18 19.68 25.37 -24.73
N ALA A 19 18.81 26.17 -24.12
CA ALA A 19 18.17 25.82 -22.87
C ALA A 19 17.44 24.51 -23.11
N ALA A 20 17.93 23.43 -22.48
CA ALA A 20 17.22 22.16 -22.46
C ALA A 20 15.85 22.44 -21.83
N GLN A 21 14.82 22.44 -22.66
CA GLN A 21 13.46 22.61 -22.22
C GLN A 21 13.15 21.39 -21.37
N ALA A 22 12.96 21.58 -20.06
CA ALA A 22 12.55 20.50 -19.17
C ALA A 22 11.30 19.86 -19.78
N ALA A 23 11.32 18.54 -19.96
CA ALA A 23 10.14 17.82 -20.40
C ALA A 23 8.97 18.21 -19.49
N PRO A 24 7.74 18.37 -20.01
CA PRO A 24 6.60 18.70 -19.18
C PRO A 24 6.50 17.66 -18.06
N PRO A 25 6.23 18.09 -16.81
CA PRO A 25 6.15 17.16 -15.69
C PRO A 25 5.14 16.07 -16.03
N HIS A 26 5.55 14.81 -15.90
CA HIS A 26 4.64 13.68 -16.07
C HIS A 26 3.49 13.82 -15.08
N ALA A 27 2.27 13.52 -15.53
CA ALA A 27 1.12 13.56 -14.66
C ALA A 27 1.28 12.50 -13.53
N PRO A 28 1.01 12.84 -12.25
CA PRO A 28 1.30 12.00 -11.08
C PRO A 28 0.62 10.63 -11.14
N ASN A 29 1.21 9.65 -10.49
CA ASN A 29 0.65 8.31 -10.30
C ASN A 29 0.52 8.02 -8.80
N VAL A 30 -0.40 7.14 -8.45
CA VAL A 30 -0.56 6.68 -7.07
C VAL A 30 -0.67 5.16 -7.05
N VAL A 31 0.03 4.54 -6.11
CA VAL A 31 -0.14 3.12 -5.78
C VAL A 31 -0.52 3.03 -4.31
N LEU A 32 -1.64 2.36 -4.03
CA LEU A 32 -2.07 1.99 -2.69
C LEU A 32 -1.82 0.50 -2.50
N VAL A 33 -1.19 0.12 -1.40
CA VAL A 33 -1.00 -1.28 -0.99
C VAL A 33 -1.52 -1.45 0.43
N THR A 34 -2.37 -2.43 0.65
CA THR A 34 -2.81 -2.81 2.00
C THR A 34 -2.39 -4.22 2.35
N LEU A 35 -2.03 -4.41 3.62
CA LEU A 35 -1.76 -5.69 4.24
C LEU A 35 -2.85 -5.92 5.29
N ASP A 36 -3.78 -6.83 5.04
CA ASP A 36 -4.96 -7.04 5.87
C ASP A 36 -4.57 -7.44 7.31
N GLY A 37 -5.11 -6.72 8.28
CA GLY A 37 -4.99 -7.02 9.70
C GLY A 37 -3.57 -7.02 10.30
N VAL A 38 -2.58 -6.42 9.63
CA VAL A 38 -1.20 -6.36 10.16
C VAL A 38 -1.09 -5.34 11.28
N ARG A 39 -0.70 -5.83 12.47
CA ARG A 39 -0.63 -5.03 13.70
C ARG A 39 0.56 -4.07 13.69
N ILE A 40 0.46 -3.03 14.50
CA ILE A 40 1.57 -2.11 14.76
C ILE A 40 2.76 -2.83 15.43
N GLU A 41 2.52 -3.90 16.15
CA GLU A 41 3.52 -4.71 16.83
C GLU A 41 4.52 -5.32 15.82
N GLU A 42 4.04 -5.94 14.73
CA GLU A 42 4.91 -6.51 13.70
C GLU A 42 5.62 -5.43 12.88
N ILE A 43 4.92 -4.34 12.56
CA ILE A 43 5.53 -3.26 11.77
C ILE A 43 6.67 -2.60 12.56
N PHE A 44 6.44 -2.21 13.81
CA PHE A 44 7.44 -1.46 14.58
C PHE A 44 8.37 -2.33 15.42
N GLY A 45 7.94 -3.53 15.78
CA GLY A 45 8.68 -4.45 16.62
C GLY A 45 9.28 -5.66 15.91
N GLY A 46 8.80 -5.97 14.70
CA GLY A 46 9.09 -7.23 14.02
C GLY A 46 8.41 -8.41 14.74
N LEU A 47 9.05 -9.58 14.72
CA LEU A 47 8.55 -10.74 15.45
C LEU A 47 8.24 -10.39 16.91
N ASP A 48 6.96 -10.56 17.31
CA ASP A 48 6.51 -10.32 18.67
C ASP A 48 6.96 -11.49 19.59
N ALA A 49 7.83 -11.17 20.54
CA ALA A 49 8.42 -12.18 21.42
C ALA A 49 7.39 -12.82 22.36
N ALA A 50 6.34 -12.10 22.76
CA ALA A 50 5.31 -12.62 23.65
C ALA A 50 4.37 -13.58 22.91
N VAL A 51 3.98 -13.23 21.68
CA VAL A 51 3.21 -14.15 20.82
C VAL A 51 4.03 -15.40 20.51
N LEU A 52 5.31 -15.25 20.11
CA LEU A 52 6.19 -16.39 19.88
C LEU A 52 6.27 -17.31 21.09
N GLN A 53 6.49 -16.76 22.28
CA GLN A 53 6.54 -17.55 23.51
C GLN A 53 5.26 -18.38 23.72
N SER A 54 4.09 -17.80 23.48
CA SER A 54 2.80 -18.48 23.55
C SER A 54 2.68 -19.58 22.49
N GLN A 55 3.10 -19.33 21.24
CA GLN A 55 3.09 -20.33 20.18
C GLN A 55 3.99 -21.52 20.50
N LEU A 56 5.19 -21.27 21.04
CA LEU A 56 6.13 -22.33 21.42
C LEU A 56 5.65 -23.16 22.62
N GLN A 57 4.91 -22.54 23.55
CA GLN A 57 4.29 -23.29 24.66
C GLN A 57 3.16 -24.21 24.19
N ALA A 58 2.45 -23.85 23.14
CA ALA A 58 1.38 -24.66 22.56
C ALA A 58 1.91 -25.72 21.57
N ALA A 59 3.11 -25.55 21.05
CA ALA A 59 3.68 -26.45 20.05
C ALA A 59 4.21 -27.74 20.65
N THR A 60 4.05 -28.83 19.91
CA THR A 60 4.62 -30.15 20.26
C THR A 60 5.69 -30.52 19.23
N GLY A 61 6.94 -30.50 19.63
CA GLY A 61 8.03 -31.00 18.79
C GLY A 61 9.33 -30.18 18.90
N PRO A 62 10.48 -30.80 18.62
CA PRO A 62 11.80 -30.17 18.79
C PRO A 62 12.06 -29.04 17.78
N ASP A 63 11.35 -29.03 16.65
CA ASP A 63 11.59 -28.10 15.54
C ASP A 63 10.62 -26.91 15.54
N ALA A 64 9.82 -26.72 16.58
CA ALA A 64 8.81 -25.65 16.66
C ALA A 64 9.38 -24.23 16.49
N GLU A 65 10.64 -24.02 16.81
CA GLU A 65 11.32 -22.72 16.65
C GLU A 65 11.83 -22.45 15.24
N LEU A 66 12.00 -23.46 14.39
CA LEU A 66 12.65 -23.33 13.07
C LEU A 66 11.99 -22.27 12.17
N PRO A 67 10.65 -22.18 12.04
CA PRO A 67 10.01 -21.17 11.21
C PRO A 67 10.36 -19.73 11.59
N TYR A 68 10.63 -19.50 12.89
CA TYR A 68 10.84 -18.17 13.44
C TYR A 68 12.30 -17.70 13.41
N GLN A 69 13.28 -18.60 13.24
CA GLN A 69 14.72 -18.29 13.35
C GLN A 69 15.14 -17.13 12.45
N ARG A 70 14.60 -17.06 11.24
CA ARG A 70 14.92 -16.00 10.27
C ARG A 70 14.49 -14.60 10.70
N TYR A 71 13.50 -14.48 11.60
CA TYR A 71 12.94 -13.23 12.10
C TYR A 71 13.46 -12.82 13.47
N ARG A 72 14.17 -13.72 14.16
CA ARG A 72 14.72 -13.46 15.50
C ARG A 72 15.90 -12.50 15.45
N ALA A 73 15.90 -11.52 16.36
CA ALA A 73 17.04 -10.67 16.70
C ALA A 73 16.85 -10.10 18.10
N ASP A 74 17.92 -9.55 18.68
CA ASP A 74 17.94 -9.11 20.08
C ASP A 74 17.10 -7.83 20.30
N THR A 75 17.00 -6.96 19.30
CA THR A 75 16.25 -5.71 19.40
C THR A 75 15.03 -5.68 18.50
N ALA A 76 14.00 -4.92 18.88
CA ALA A 76 12.82 -4.67 18.06
C ALA A 76 13.19 -4.12 16.67
N GLN A 77 14.12 -3.17 16.62
CA GLN A 77 14.62 -2.63 15.37
C GLN A 77 15.22 -3.72 14.48
N ALA A 78 16.11 -4.55 15.01
CA ALA A 78 16.74 -5.62 14.23
C ALA A 78 15.71 -6.69 13.78
N ARG A 79 14.69 -6.99 14.60
CA ARG A 79 13.62 -7.92 14.21
C ARG A 79 12.77 -7.37 13.07
N ARG A 80 12.33 -6.10 13.13
CA ARG A 80 11.53 -5.49 12.06
C ARG A 80 12.32 -5.34 10.74
N GLU A 81 13.60 -5.05 10.84
CA GLU A 81 14.51 -4.97 9.67
C GLU A 81 14.76 -6.36 9.04
N ARG A 82 14.71 -7.44 9.83
CA ARG A 82 14.73 -8.82 9.31
C ARG A 82 13.40 -9.22 8.67
N LEU A 83 12.28 -8.79 9.25
CA LEU A 83 10.95 -9.08 8.74
C LEU A 83 10.66 -8.32 7.44
N MET A 84 10.97 -7.03 7.40
CA MET A 84 10.72 -6.14 6.27
C MET A 84 11.99 -5.34 5.89
N PRO A 85 13.01 -6.02 5.33
CA PRO A 85 14.30 -5.39 5.05
C PRO A 85 14.24 -4.28 3.99
N PHE A 86 13.37 -4.41 2.98
CA PHE A 86 13.20 -3.38 1.97
C PHE A 86 12.43 -2.18 2.52
N PHE A 87 11.32 -2.42 3.21
CA PHE A 87 10.50 -1.36 3.80
C PHE A 87 11.33 -0.46 4.73
N TRP A 88 12.05 -1.04 5.68
CA TRP A 88 12.84 -0.28 6.65
C TRP A 88 14.17 0.19 6.09
N GLY A 89 14.90 -0.70 5.40
CA GLY A 89 16.27 -0.46 4.94
C GLY A 89 16.36 0.44 3.72
N THR A 90 15.30 0.60 2.94
CA THR A 90 15.27 1.41 1.72
C THR A 90 14.10 2.38 1.71
N LEU A 91 12.86 1.87 1.71
CA LEU A 91 11.70 2.68 1.44
C LEU A 91 11.51 3.80 2.48
N MET A 92 11.52 3.47 3.76
CA MET A 92 11.35 4.47 4.83
C MET A 92 12.60 5.29 5.06
N ARG A 93 13.77 4.67 4.94
CA ARG A 93 15.05 5.37 5.18
C ARG A 93 15.36 6.40 4.11
N GLU A 94 15.00 6.14 2.84
CA GLU A 94 15.48 6.92 1.70
C GLU A 94 14.37 7.66 0.94
N HIS A 95 13.10 7.21 1.06
CA HIS A 95 12.04 7.69 0.17
C HIS A 95 10.75 8.12 0.87
N GLY A 96 10.62 7.91 2.17
CA GLY A 96 9.34 8.18 2.83
C GLY A 96 9.39 8.18 4.34
N TRP A 97 8.21 7.95 4.92
CA TRP A 97 8.00 7.91 6.36
C TRP A 97 6.85 6.96 6.71
N VAL A 98 6.83 6.50 7.96
CA VAL A 98 5.76 5.71 8.54
C VAL A 98 5.33 6.28 9.87
N ALA A 99 4.00 6.33 10.10
CA ALA A 99 3.34 6.73 11.35
C ALA A 99 2.58 5.54 11.95
N GLY A 100 2.30 5.60 13.25
CA GLY A 100 1.50 4.60 13.95
C GLY A 100 2.20 3.97 15.16
N ASN A 101 3.43 4.39 15.50
CA ASN A 101 4.12 3.90 16.71
C ASN A 101 3.76 4.76 17.93
N PRO A 102 2.87 4.30 18.84
CA PRO A 102 2.48 5.08 20.00
C PRO A 102 3.63 5.29 21.00
N ALA A 103 4.64 4.40 21.01
CA ALA A 103 5.82 4.58 21.86
C ALA A 103 6.68 5.77 21.44
N LEU A 104 6.50 6.27 20.21
CA LEU A 104 7.18 7.46 19.69
C LEU A 104 6.23 8.67 19.54
N GLY A 105 5.06 8.65 20.19
CA GLY A 105 4.10 9.75 20.09
C GLY A 105 3.46 9.88 18.71
N SER A 106 3.40 8.81 17.92
CA SER A 106 2.80 8.78 16.60
C SER A 106 1.65 7.77 16.60
N ARG A 107 0.47 8.19 16.14
CA ARG A 107 -0.72 7.33 16.07
C ARG A 107 -1.39 7.44 14.73
N VAL A 108 -1.92 6.31 14.26
CA VAL A 108 -2.88 6.23 13.14
C VAL A 108 -4.05 5.38 13.62
N GLN A 109 -5.27 5.86 13.40
CA GLN A 109 -6.44 5.20 13.97
C GLN A 109 -7.58 5.09 12.96
N LEU A 110 -8.36 4.04 13.11
CA LEU A 110 -9.66 3.92 12.47
C LEU A 110 -10.64 4.95 13.00
N GLY A 111 -11.50 5.46 12.13
CA GLY A 111 -12.69 6.23 12.48
C GLY A 111 -13.91 5.35 12.68
N ASN A 112 -13.97 4.17 12.00
CA ASN A 112 -15.05 3.22 12.16
C ASN A 112 -14.99 2.47 13.50
N GLY A 113 -16.13 2.21 14.09
CA GLY A 113 -16.26 1.48 15.35
C GLY A 113 -16.27 -0.04 15.18
N LEU A 114 -16.42 -0.56 13.96
CA LEU A 114 -16.58 -1.99 13.69
C LEU A 114 -15.26 -2.74 13.67
N ARG A 115 -14.19 -2.12 13.16
CA ARG A 115 -12.78 -2.56 13.23
C ARG A 115 -12.55 -3.93 12.61
N PHE A 116 -13.12 -4.16 11.42
CA PHE A 116 -12.87 -5.34 10.59
C PHE A 116 -12.87 -4.94 9.10
N SER A 117 -12.60 -5.87 8.20
CA SER A 117 -12.09 -5.62 6.85
C SER A 117 -12.97 -4.71 6.00
N TYR A 118 -14.23 -5.08 5.68
CA TYR A 118 -15.02 -4.27 4.77
C TYR A 118 -15.25 -2.83 5.29
N PRO A 119 -15.67 -2.60 6.55
CA PRO A 119 -15.75 -1.25 7.12
C PRO A 119 -14.43 -0.48 7.07
N GLY A 120 -13.29 -1.14 7.32
CA GLY A 120 -11.96 -0.54 7.23
C GLY A 120 -11.67 -0.09 5.80
N TYR A 121 -11.81 -0.97 4.82
CA TYR A 121 -11.65 -0.63 3.41
C TYR A 121 -12.63 0.45 2.94
N ALA A 122 -13.89 0.41 3.39
CA ALA A 122 -14.88 1.42 3.05
C ALA A 122 -14.48 2.81 3.60
N GLU A 123 -14.01 2.91 4.84
CA GLU A 123 -13.49 4.15 5.41
C GLU A 123 -12.34 4.69 4.59
N MET A 124 -11.35 3.82 4.29
CA MET A 124 -10.15 4.17 3.54
C MET A 124 -10.47 4.72 2.15
N LEU A 125 -11.40 4.08 1.43
CA LEU A 125 -11.70 4.40 0.03
C LEU A 125 -12.76 5.50 -0.12
N THR A 126 -13.54 5.80 0.92
CA THR A 126 -14.63 6.79 0.87
C THR A 126 -14.40 8.01 1.76
N GLY A 127 -13.29 8.07 2.48
CA GLY A 127 -12.84 9.26 3.19
C GLY A 127 -13.39 9.45 4.59
N ARG A 128 -14.22 8.54 5.10
CA ARG A 128 -14.77 8.53 6.46
C ARG A 128 -15.40 7.19 6.83
N ALA A 129 -15.62 6.96 8.11
CA ALA A 129 -16.35 5.79 8.61
C ALA A 129 -17.75 5.65 7.99
N ARG A 130 -18.16 4.42 7.70
CA ARG A 130 -19.41 4.05 7.02
C ARG A 130 -20.26 3.06 7.83
N ASP A 131 -20.12 3.04 9.14
CA ASP A 131 -20.73 2.05 10.06
C ASP A 131 -22.25 1.89 9.90
N ALA A 132 -22.94 2.93 9.43
CA ALA A 132 -24.38 2.87 9.19
C ALA A 132 -24.77 2.11 7.91
N THR A 133 -23.85 1.89 6.98
CA THR A 133 -24.13 1.33 5.64
C THR A 133 -23.23 0.18 5.26
N VAL A 134 -22.06 0.05 5.87
CA VAL A 134 -21.12 -1.05 5.70
C VAL A 134 -20.93 -1.72 7.05
N THR A 135 -21.71 -2.76 7.31
CA THR A 135 -21.89 -3.34 8.66
C THR A 135 -21.42 -4.78 8.78
N SER A 136 -21.01 -5.41 7.66
CA SER A 136 -20.54 -6.80 7.62
C SER A 136 -19.51 -7.01 6.51
N ASN A 137 -18.87 -8.20 6.51
CA ASN A 137 -18.02 -8.70 5.45
C ASN A 137 -18.78 -9.48 4.36
N ASP A 138 -20.11 -9.34 4.29
CA ASP A 138 -20.92 -10.00 3.28
C ASP A 138 -20.62 -9.47 1.87
N ALA A 139 -20.88 -10.30 0.86
CA ALA A 139 -20.72 -9.95 -0.54
C ALA A 139 -21.84 -9.02 -1.01
N TYR A 140 -21.61 -7.72 -0.95
CA TYR A 140 -22.50 -6.70 -1.54
C TYR A 140 -21.69 -5.55 -2.12
N GLN A 141 -22.25 -4.94 -3.16
CA GLN A 141 -21.61 -3.81 -3.84
C GLN A 141 -21.43 -2.63 -2.89
N SER A 142 -20.27 -1.97 -2.95
CA SER A 142 -20.04 -0.75 -2.17
C SER A 142 -21.21 0.23 -2.33
N PRO A 143 -21.86 0.64 -1.23
CA PRO A 143 -22.96 1.61 -1.31
C PRO A 143 -22.50 3.03 -1.58
N HIS A 144 -21.18 3.25 -1.64
CA HIS A 144 -20.55 4.57 -1.81
C HIS A 144 -19.57 4.58 -2.96
N VAL A 145 -19.55 5.68 -3.71
CA VAL A 145 -18.53 5.95 -4.73
C VAL A 145 -17.17 6.09 -4.05
N THR A 146 -16.18 5.38 -4.56
CA THR A 146 -14.83 5.35 -3.99
C THR A 146 -13.93 6.42 -4.61
N VAL A 147 -12.78 6.67 -3.98
CA VAL A 147 -11.74 7.55 -4.54
C VAL A 147 -11.19 7.02 -5.87
N LEU A 148 -11.24 5.72 -6.10
CA LEU A 148 -10.80 5.11 -7.36
C LEU A 148 -11.70 5.55 -8.52
N GLU A 149 -13.01 5.47 -8.33
CA GLU A 149 -14.00 5.94 -9.31
C GLU A 149 -13.92 7.46 -9.48
N PHE A 150 -13.85 8.20 -8.36
CA PHE A 150 -13.75 9.65 -8.38
C PHE A 150 -12.55 10.14 -9.20
N VAL A 151 -11.36 9.60 -8.97
CA VAL A 151 -10.15 9.97 -9.74
C VAL A 151 -10.33 9.64 -11.20
N ARG A 152 -10.86 8.45 -11.53
CA ARG A 152 -11.10 8.04 -12.91
C ARG A 152 -12.03 9.03 -13.62
N GLU A 153 -13.14 9.40 -13.00
CA GLU A 153 -14.13 10.30 -13.57
C GLU A 153 -13.61 11.73 -13.73
N GLN A 154 -13.03 12.30 -12.66
CA GLN A 154 -12.53 13.66 -12.68
C GLN A 154 -11.42 13.88 -13.72
N LEU A 155 -10.54 12.89 -13.89
CA LEU A 155 -9.47 12.94 -14.88
C LEU A 155 -9.86 12.35 -16.23
N ARG A 156 -11.10 11.84 -16.38
CA ARG A 156 -11.62 11.19 -17.59
C ARG A 156 -10.69 10.06 -18.08
N LEU A 157 -10.18 9.27 -17.15
CA LEU A 157 -9.24 8.20 -17.48
C LEU A 157 -9.98 7.00 -18.11
N PRO A 158 -9.37 6.33 -19.09
CA PRO A 158 -9.83 5.01 -19.51
C PRO A 158 -9.89 4.05 -18.32
N ARG A 159 -10.82 3.10 -18.34
CA ARG A 159 -10.99 2.08 -17.28
C ARG A 159 -9.67 1.41 -16.88
N ALA A 160 -8.85 1.03 -17.86
CA ALA A 160 -7.58 0.36 -17.63
C ALA A 160 -6.54 1.23 -16.88
N LYS A 161 -6.76 2.53 -16.72
CA LYS A 161 -5.84 3.42 -16.00
C LYS A 161 -6.13 3.53 -14.51
N VAL A 162 -7.20 2.89 -14.02
CA VAL A 162 -7.51 2.75 -12.60
C VAL A 162 -7.86 1.29 -12.33
N ALA A 163 -7.13 0.64 -11.43
CA ALA A 163 -7.28 -0.78 -11.19
C ALA A 163 -7.15 -1.15 -9.70
N ALA A 164 -7.87 -2.20 -9.30
CA ALA A 164 -7.77 -2.82 -7.99
C ALA A 164 -7.51 -4.34 -8.15
N PHE A 165 -6.55 -4.85 -7.39
CA PHE A 165 -6.21 -6.27 -7.27
C PHE A 165 -6.32 -6.67 -5.80
N GLY A 166 -7.16 -7.64 -5.48
CA GLY A 166 -7.37 -8.12 -4.13
C GLY A 166 -7.20 -9.63 -4.00
N SER A 167 -6.63 -10.08 -2.88
CA SER A 167 -6.57 -11.50 -2.58
C SER A 167 -7.95 -12.03 -2.18
N TRP A 168 -8.69 -11.28 -1.39
CA TRP A 168 -10.04 -11.58 -0.98
C TRP A 168 -11.07 -11.32 -2.08
N ASP A 169 -12.04 -12.22 -2.28
CA ASP A 169 -13.05 -12.11 -3.34
C ASP A 169 -14.03 -10.94 -3.15
N ARG A 170 -14.20 -10.42 -1.90
CA ARG A 170 -14.99 -9.21 -1.65
C ARG A 170 -14.44 -7.96 -2.36
N PHE A 171 -13.20 -8.01 -2.81
CA PHE A 171 -12.65 -6.98 -3.68
C PHE A 171 -13.29 -6.94 -5.08
N GLU A 172 -14.18 -7.87 -5.42
CA GLU A 172 -15.07 -7.71 -6.57
C GLU A 172 -16.06 -6.54 -6.38
N GLN A 173 -16.39 -6.19 -5.11
CA GLN A 173 -17.40 -5.20 -4.75
C GLN A 173 -16.86 -3.97 -4.02
N ILE A 174 -15.84 -4.15 -3.18
CA ILE A 174 -15.29 -3.10 -2.30
C ILE A 174 -14.77 -1.87 -3.06
N PRO A 175 -13.98 -2.01 -4.14
CA PRO A 175 -13.25 -0.89 -4.73
C PRO A 175 -14.08 0.01 -5.64
N GLU A 176 -15.29 -0.38 -5.99
CA GLU A 176 -16.18 0.40 -6.85
C GLU A 176 -17.64 0.32 -6.43
N HIS A 177 -18.37 1.43 -6.57
CA HIS A 177 -19.81 1.51 -6.38
C HIS A 177 -20.55 1.03 -7.63
N THR A 178 -20.09 1.45 -8.79
CA THR A 178 -20.65 1.07 -10.09
C THR A 178 -19.82 -0.06 -10.69
N PRO A 179 -20.36 -1.31 -10.75
CA PRO A 179 -19.62 -2.44 -11.28
C PRO A 179 -19.05 -2.18 -12.68
N GLY A 180 -17.77 -2.43 -12.86
CA GLY A 180 -17.04 -2.23 -14.11
C GLY A 180 -16.62 -0.80 -14.39
N SER A 181 -16.74 0.12 -13.41
CA SER A 181 -16.21 1.48 -13.54
C SER A 181 -14.69 1.49 -13.58
N ILE A 182 -14.02 0.62 -12.85
CA ILE A 182 -12.56 0.44 -12.88
C ILE A 182 -12.20 -0.99 -13.28
N THR A 183 -10.92 -1.30 -13.43
CA THR A 183 -10.48 -2.68 -13.62
C THR A 183 -10.32 -3.35 -12.26
N VAL A 184 -11.03 -4.47 -12.07
CA VAL A 184 -10.96 -5.26 -10.84
C VAL A 184 -10.51 -6.68 -11.18
N ASN A 185 -9.62 -7.26 -10.36
CA ASN A 185 -9.28 -8.67 -10.33
C ASN A 185 -9.10 -9.10 -8.87
N ALA A 186 -9.99 -9.96 -8.38
CA ALA A 186 -10.07 -10.32 -6.98
C ALA A 186 -10.32 -11.82 -6.78
N GLY A 187 -10.02 -12.34 -5.59
CA GLY A 187 -10.23 -13.72 -5.26
C GLY A 187 -9.65 -14.66 -6.33
N PHE A 188 -10.40 -15.67 -6.70
CA PHE A 188 -9.99 -16.65 -7.70
C PHE A 188 -10.30 -16.26 -9.15
N MET A 189 -10.60 -14.97 -9.42
CA MET A 189 -10.79 -14.51 -10.79
C MET A 189 -9.53 -14.77 -11.63
N PRO A 190 -9.65 -15.40 -12.81
CA PRO A 190 -8.50 -15.56 -13.69
C PRO A 190 -8.04 -14.19 -14.21
N PHE A 191 -6.75 -13.99 -14.31
CA PHE A 191 -6.19 -12.82 -14.97
C PHE A 191 -5.94 -13.11 -16.45
N HIS A 192 -6.55 -12.35 -17.34
CA HIS A 192 -6.44 -12.55 -18.77
C HIS A 192 -5.23 -11.81 -19.37
N ASP A 193 -4.27 -12.56 -19.88
CA ASP A 193 -3.07 -12.05 -20.54
C ASP A 193 -2.63 -12.99 -21.66
N THR A 194 -1.85 -12.49 -22.60
CA THR A 194 -1.25 -13.28 -23.67
C THR A 194 0.04 -13.98 -23.24
N ASP A 195 0.59 -13.65 -22.08
CA ASP A 195 1.77 -14.29 -21.51
C ASP A 195 1.43 -15.72 -21.06
N PRO A 196 2.11 -16.75 -21.59
CA PRO A 196 1.87 -18.14 -21.19
C PRO A 196 2.19 -18.41 -19.71
N GLY A 197 3.04 -17.58 -19.07
CA GLY A 197 3.29 -17.63 -17.64
C GLY A 197 2.05 -17.30 -16.83
N ILE A 198 1.25 -16.34 -17.28
CA ILE A 198 -0.04 -15.98 -16.63
C ILE A 198 -1.06 -17.11 -16.76
N ALA A 199 -1.15 -17.75 -17.93
CA ALA A 199 -2.03 -18.91 -18.10
C ALA A 199 -1.65 -20.06 -17.15
N ARG A 200 -0.34 -20.28 -16.92
CA ARG A 200 0.15 -21.25 -15.94
C ARG A 200 -0.18 -20.84 -14.51
N LEU A 201 0.00 -19.56 -14.14
CA LEU A 201 -0.37 -19.07 -12.82
C LEU A 201 -1.87 -19.22 -12.55
N ASN A 202 -2.73 -18.95 -13.53
CA ASN A 202 -4.17 -19.19 -13.41
C ASN A 202 -4.50 -20.67 -13.15
N ALA A 203 -3.80 -21.60 -13.82
CA ALA A 203 -4.00 -23.02 -13.59
C ALA A 203 -3.55 -23.43 -12.17
N ILE A 204 -2.38 -22.96 -11.74
CA ILE A 204 -1.89 -23.24 -10.37
C ILE A 204 -2.83 -22.63 -9.32
N GLN A 205 -3.30 -21.40 -9.52
CA GLN A 205 -4.25 -20.74 -8.61
C GLN A 205 -5.54 -21.56 -8.44
N ALA A 206 -6.05 -22.17 -9.52
CA ALA A 206 -7.26 -22.98 -9.47
C ALA A 206 -7.13 -24.19 -8.54
N ASP A 207 -5.93 -24.72 -8.40
CA ASP A 207 -5.62 -25.90 -7.55
C ASP A 207 -5.10 -25.51 -6.15
N ALA A 208 -4.49 -24.33 -6.00
CA ALA A 208 -3.90 -23.84 -4.74
C ALA A 208 -4.94 -23.07 -3.89
N ARG A 209 -5.95 -23.79 -3.38
CA ARG A 209 -7.04 -23.24 -2.56
C ARG A 209 -6.90 -23.65 -1.10
N THR A 210 -6.29 -22.81 -0.28
CA THR A 210 -6.26 -22.99 1.17
C THR A 210 -7.54 -22.43 1.79
N TRP A 211 -7.97 -21.27 1.36
CA TRP A 211 -9.21 -20.62 1.78
C TRP A 211 -10.27 -20.68 0.67
N ARG A 212 -11.52 -20.44 1.02
CA ARG A 212 -12.63 -20.49 0.03
C ARG A 212 -12.78 -19.18 -0.74
N GLU A 213 -12.57 -18.08 -0.06
CA GLU A 213 -12.90 -16.73 -0.53
C GLU A 213 -11.65 -15.92 -0.87
N GLU A 214 -10.48 -16.47 -0.56
CA GLU A 214 -9.22 -15.78 -0.69
C GLU A 214 -8.15 -16.62 -1.39
N ARG A 215 -7.48 -16.01 -2.37
CA ARG A 215 -6.29 -16.57 -3.03
C ARG A 215 -5.03 -16.11 -2.32
N PHE A 216 -3.94 -16.85 -2.42
CA PHE A 216 -2.66 -16.42 -1.90
C PHE A 216 -2.19 -15.09 -2.51
N ASP A 217 -1.61 -14.24 -1.68
CA ASP A 217 -1.02 -12.95 -2.06
C ASP A 217 0.00 -13.05 -3.18
N ALA A 218 0.69 -14.17 -3.30
CA ALA A 218 1.64 -14.42 -4.37
C ALA A 218 1.00 -14.30 -5.77
N PHE A 219 -0.26 -14.74 -5.94
CA PHE A 219 -0.99 -14.59 -7.21
C PHE A 219 -1.43 -13.14 -7.42
N THR A 220 -1.97 -12.51 -6.38
CA THR A 220 -2.38 -11.10 -6.42
C THR A 220 -1.21 -10.20 -6.80
N ALA A 221 -0.06 -10.38 -6.16
CA ALA A 221 1.17 -9.65 -6.44
C ALA A 221 1.64 -9.86 -7.89
N ALA A 222 1.66 -11.11 -8.36
CA ALA A 222 2.08 -11.43 -9.74
C ALA A 222 1.15 -10.80 -10.79
N PHE A 223 -0.17 -10.90 -10.59
CA PHE A 223 -1.15 -10.31 -11.52
C PHE A 223 -1.11 -8.78 -11.50
N ALA A 224 -0.99 -8.17 -10.33
CA ALA A 224 -0.87 -6.72 -10.19
C ALA A 224 0.41 -6.18 -10.87
N LEU A 225 1.56 -6.82 -10.68
CA LEU A 225 2.81 -6.44 -11.35
C LEU A 225 2.69 -6.59 -12.87
N ARG A 226 2.11 -7.70 -13.34
CA ARG A 226 1.90 -7.89 -14.78
C ARG A 226 0.94 -6.85 -15.38
N TYR A 227 -0.13 -6.51 -14.65
CA TYR A 227 -1.04 -5.44 -15.06
C TYR A 227 -0.34 -4.09 -15.12
N LEU A 228 0.45 -3.76 -14.11
CA LEU A 228 1.25 -2.55 -14.04
C LEU A 228 2.19 -2.42 -15.25
N GLU A 229 2.86 -3.50 -15.63
CA GLU A 229 3.75 -3.54 -16.80
C GLU A 229 3.00 -3.29 -18.11
N ARG A 230 1.85 -3.90 -18.28
CA ARG A 230 1.09 -3.88 -19.54
C ARG A 230 0.24 -2.63 -19.71
N GLU A 231 -0.55 -2.32 -18.69
CA GLU A 231 -1.58 -1.27 -18.80
C GLU A 231 -1.12 0.09 -18.29
N ARG A 232 -0.05 0.12 -17.51
CA ARG A 232 0.51 1.36 -16.95
C ARG A 232 -0.57 2.24 -16.30
N PRO A 233 -1.25 1.76 -15.25
CA PRO A 233 -2.31 2.48 -14.57
C PRO A 233 -1.77 3.75 -13.89
N ARG A 234 -2.63 4.76 -13.81
CA ARG A 234 -2.38 5.99 -13.07
C ARG A 234 -2.66 5.83 -11.57
N LEU A 235 -3.64 5.01 -11.25
CA LEU A 235 -4.01 4.65 -9.89
C LEU A 235 -4.15 3.12 -9.81
N LEU A 236 -3.31 2.50 -9.00
CA LEU A 236 -3.31 1.06 -8.74
C LEU A 236 -3.54 0.82 -7.25
N TYR A 237 -4.50 -0.03 -6.92
CA TYR A 237 -4.70 -0.56 -5.59
C TYR A 237 -4.38 -2.04 -5.55
N VAL A 238 -3.57 -2.49 -4.58
CA VAL A 238 -3.26 -3.90 -4.33
C VAL A 238 -3.55 -4.21 -2.86
N ALA A 239 -4.51 -5.10 -2.63
CA ALA A 239 -4.92 -5.54 -1.29
C ALA A 239 -4.47 -6.99 -1.07
N LEU A 240 -3.54 -7.15 -0.15
CA LEU A 240 -2.96 -8.43 0.26
C LEU A 240 -3.66 -8.91 1.53
N GLY A 241 -4.05 -10.18 1.60
CA GLY A 241 -4.91 -10.73 2.64
C GLY A 241 -4.33 -11.89 3.44
N ASP A 242 -3.27 -12.58 2.94
CA ASP A 242 -2.67 -13.76 3.62
C ASP A 242 -2.45 -13.54 5.12
N THR A 243 -2.10 -12.31 5.53
CA THR A 243 -1.77 -11.98 6.92
C THR A 243 -2.96 -12.11 7.87
N ASP A 244 -4.15 -11.72 7.41
CA ASP A 244 -5.39 -11.84 8.20
C ASP A 244 -5.82 -13.30 8.33
N GLU A 245 -5.84 -14.02 7.24
CA GLU A 245 -6.22 -15.44 7.21
C GLU A 245 -5.29 -16.31 8.07
N TRP A 246 -3.98 -16.07 8.00
CA TRP A 246 -3.02 -16.78 8.84
C TRP A 246 -3.17 -16.43 10.33
N ALA A 247 -3.49 -15.16 10.65
CA ALA A 247 -3.79 -14.79 12.03
C ALA A 247 -5.04 -15.50 12.54
N HIS A 248 -6.14 -15.55 11.78
CA HIS A 248 -7.34 -16.30 12.12
C HIS A 248 -7.07 -17.80 12.28
N ALA A 249 -6.18 -18.37 11.46
CA ALA A 249 -5.73 -19.75 11.59
C ALA A 249 -4.75 -19.97 12.76
N ARG A 250 -4.39 -18.93 13.52
CA ARG A 250 -3.40 -18.97 14.62
C ARG A 250 -2.01 -19.42 14.18
N ARG A 251 -1.67 -19.18 12.90
CA ARG A 251 -0.41 -19.53 12.28
C ARG A 251 0.50 -18.30 12.22
N TYR A 252 1.12 -17.99 13.36
CA TYR A 252 1.96 -16.82 13.51
C TYR A 252 3.21 -16.86 12.61
N ASP A 253 3.77 -18.04 12.39
CA ASP A 253 4.87 -18.28 11.45
C ASP A 253 4.50 -17.92 10.01
N ASP A 254 3.34 -18.38 9.53
CA ASP A 254 2.85 -18.08 8.18
C ASP A 254 2.42 -16.62 8.05
N MET A 255 1.86 -16.00 9.10
CA MET A 255 1.57 -14.56 9.12
C MET A 255 2.86 -13.73 8.93
N LEU A 256 3.94 -14.07 9.63
CA LEU A 256 5.23 -13.40 9.43
C LEU A 256 5.77 -13.62 8.01
N ASP A 257 5.58 -14.81 7.45
CA ASP A 257 5.95 -15.11 6.06
C ASP A 257 5.14 -14.30 5.04
N GLY A 258 3.85 -14.07 5.33
CA GLY A 258 2.97 -13.19 4.57
C GLY A 258 3.48 -11.73 4.57
N ILE A 259 3.85 -11.20 5.75
CA ILE A 259 4.45 -9.86 5.88
C ILE A 259 5.76 -9.77 5.08
N ALA A 260 6.62 -10.80 5.18
CA ALA A 260 7.87 -10.85 4.43
C ALA A 260 7.65 -11.00 2.91
N LEU A 261 6.57 -11.66 2.48
CA LEU A 261 6.16 -11.70 1.07
C LEU A 261 5.75 -10.30 0.61
N ALA A 262 4.97 -9.58 1.39
CA ALA A 262 4.58 -8.20 1.09
C ALA A 262 5.79 -7.28 0.95
N ASP A 263 6.82 -7.42 1.79
CA ASP A 263 8.09 -6.66 1.65
C ASP A 263 8.80 -6.95 0.31
N ARG A 264 8.83 -8.23 -0.11
CA ARG A 264 9.40 -8.61 -1.42
C ARG A 264 8.57 -8.06 -2.58
N PHE A 265 7.25 -8.05 -2.45
CA PHE A 265 6.36 -7.42 -3.44
C PHE A 265 6.62 -5.91 -3.52
N LEU A 266 6.67 -5.20 -2.39
CA LEU A 266 6.99 -3.77 -2.34
C LEU A 266 8.34 -3.45 -2.99
N ARG A 267 9.36 -4.30 -2.79
CA ARG A 267 10.66 -4.16 -3.47
C ARG A 267 10.53 -4.27 -4.99
N SER A 268 9.82 -5.29 -5.46
CA SER A 268 9.62 -5.52 -6.90
C SER A 268 8.84 -4.39 -7.55
N LEU A 269 7.75 -3.98 -6.89
CA LEU A 269 6.90 -2.86 -7.28
C LEU A 269 7.71 -1.56 -7.37
N TRP A 270 8.42 -1.20 -6.30
CA TRP A 270 9.23 0.02 -6.25
C TRP A 270 10.35 0.02 -7.29
N SER A 271 11.05 -1.09 -7.42
CA SER A 271 12.12 -1.22 -8.43
C SER A 271 11.59 -1.01 -9.84
N TRP A 272 10.42 -1.57 -10.15
CA TRP A 272 9.78 -1.34 -11.44
C TRP A 272 9.37 0.12 -11.63
N LEU A 273 8.71 0.74 -10.63
CA LEU A 273 8.29 2.15 -10.67
C LEU A 273 9.49 3.08 -10.92
N GLN A 274 10.62 2.85 -10.25
CA GLN A 274 11.83 3.67 -10.41
C GLN A 274 12.56 3.41 -11.74
N ALA A 275 12.34 2.28 -12.36
CA ALA A 275 12.90 1.97 -13.69
C ALA A 275 12.14 2.65 -14.84
N GLN A 276 10.87 3.06 -14.64
CA GLN A 276 10.04 3.65 -15.71
C GLN A 276 10.05 5.17 -15.63
N PRO A 277 10.41 5.90 -16.73
CA PRO A 277 10.49 7.37 -16.69
C PRO A 277 9.21 8.06 -16.25
N GLU A 278 8.04 7.55 -16.64
CA GLU A 278 6.72 8.13 -16.31
C GLU A 278 6.28 7.91 -14.85
N TYR A 279 6.93 6.97 -14.13
CA TYR A 279 6.65 6.65 -12.72
C TYR A 279 7.73 7.15 -11.78
N ARG A 280 8.98 7.17 -12.26
CA ARG A 280 10.14 7.59 -11.45
C ARG A 280 9.92 8.97 -10.88
N ASP A 281 10.12 9.11 -9.57
CA ASP A 281 9.99 10.36 -8.80
C ASP A 281 8.62 11.05 -8.98
N ASN A 282 7.66 10.37 -9.58
CA ASN A 282 6.33 10.88 -9.95
C ASN A 282 5.20 9.97 -9.45
N THR A 283 5.50 9.05 -8.54
CA THR A 283 4.54 8.12 -7.95
C THR A 283 4.51 8.29 -6.44
N LEU A 284 3.31 8.52 -5.90
CA LEU A 284 3.04 8.40 -4.47
C LEU A 284 2.70 6.93 -4.17
N LEU A 285 3.50 6.29 -3.33
CA LEU A 285 3.21 4.98 -2.77
C LEU A 285 2.66 5.14 -1.35
N ILE A 286 1.48 4.59 -1.11
CA ILE A 286 0.81 4.52 0.19
C ILE A 286 0.78 3.05 0.60
N VAL A 287 1.25 2.73 1.80
CA VAL A 287 1.19 1.37 2.36
C VAL A 287 0.56 1.44 3.74
N THR A 288 -0.48 0.64 3.99
CA THR A 288 -1.20 0.63 5.26
C THR A 288 -1.87 -0.72 5.51
N THR A 289 -2.71 -0.79 6.53
CA THR A 289 -3.63 -1.90 6.83
C THR A 289 -5.06 -1.36 6.89
N ASP A 290 -6.03 -2.22 6.84
CA ASP A 290 -7.46 -1.87 6.93
C ASP A 290 -7.96 -1.83 8.37
N HIS A 291 -7.44 -2.68 9.27
CA HIS A 291 -7.66 -2.68 10.71
C HIS A 291 -6.45 -3.20 11.47
N GLY A 292 -6.44 -3.00 12.78
CA GLY A 292 -5.51 -3.64 13.71
C GLY A 292 -6.09 -4.91 14.32
N ARG A 293 -5.41 -5.44 15.33
CA ARG A 293 -5.80 -6.63 16.10
C ARG A 293 -5.47 -6.45 17.57
N GLY A 294 -5.85 -7.43 18.39
CA GLY A 294 -5.44 -7.50 19.78
C GLY A 294 -3.93 -7.48 19.96
N ARG A 295 -3.49 -6.92 21.07
CA ARG A 295 -2.07 -6.66 21.35
C ARG A 295 -1.38 -7.71 22.19
N THR A 296 -2.15 -8.67 22.71
CA THR A 296 -1.64 -9.69 23.64
C THR A 296 -1.55 -11.07 22.99
N PRO A 297 -0.78 -12.01 23.55
CA PRO A 297 -0.75 -13.38 23.07
C PRO A 297 -2.12 -14.10 23.11
N ALA A 298 -3.08 -13.56 23.84
CA ALA A 298 -4.42 -14.14 23.94
C ALA A 298 -5.35 -13.70 22.80
N ASP A 299 -5.16 -12.49 22.29
CA ASP A 299 -6.09 -11.82 21.36
C ASP A 299 -5.45 -11.33 20.05
N TRP A 300 -4.17 -11.58 19.80
CA TRP A 300 -3.47 -11.16 18.57
C TRP A 300 -4.13 -11.67 17.27
N THR A 301 -4.96 -12.70 17.37
CA THR A 301 -5.73 -13.26 16.25
C THR A 301 -7.08 -12.56 16.05
N GLU A 302 -7.51 -11.78 17.03
CA GLU A 302 -8.86 -11.22 17.07
C GLU A 302 -8.84 -9.73 16.66
N HIS A 303 -9.92 -9.32 16.04
CA HIS A 303 -10.24 -7.94 15.74
C HIS A 303 -11.76 -7.76 15.84
N SER A 304 -12.24 -6.63 16.25
CA SER A 304 -13.64 -6.18 16.28
C SER A 304 -13.78 -4.95 17.17
N SER A 305 -15.00 -4.45 17.32
CA SER A 305 -15.33 -3.35 18.24
C SER A 305 -14.86 -3.56 19.67
N ASP A 306 -14.85 -4.80 20.12
CA ASP A 306 -14.57 -5.17 21.51
C ASP A 306 -13.09 -5.50 21.76
N VAL A 307 -12.26 -5.52 20.72
CA VAL A 307 -10.85 -5.86 20.82
C VAL A 307 -10.02 -4.59 20.96
N GLU A 308 -9.33 -4.47 22.10
CA GLU A 308 -8.39 -3.37 22.33
C GLU A 308 -7.17 -3.53 21.42
N GLY A 309 -6.83 -2.45 20.69
CA GLY A 309 -5.75 -2.47 19.70
C GLY A 309 -6.25 -2.56 18.26
N ALA A 310 -7.44 -3.12 18.02
CA ALA A 310 -7.98 -3.24 16.67
C ALA A 310 -8.22 -1.88 15.98
N GLN A 311 -8.35 -0.79 16.73
CA GLN A 311 -8.44 0.58 16.19
C GLN A 311 -7.10 1.19 15.82
N ASP A 312 -5.98 0.66 16.33
CA ASP A 312 -4.65 1.23 16.10
C ASP A 312 -4.01 0.57 14.89
N ILE A 313 -3.74 1.38 13.89
CA ILE A 313 -3.14 0.97 12.63
C ILE A 313 -1.85 1.75 12.36
N TRP A 314 -1.26 1.52 11.23
CA TRP A 314 -0.08 2.22 10.75
C TRP A 314 -0.29 2.69 9.31
N LEU A 315 0.49 3.69 8.89
CA LEU A 315 0.42 4.22 7.54
C LEU A 315 1.78 4.75 7.12
N ALA A 316 2.21 4.36 5.93
CA ALA A 316 3.45 4.80 5.31
C ALA A 316 3.19 5.50 3.98
N LEU A 317 3.90 6.60 3.74
CA LEU A 317 3.93 7.30 2.46
C LEU A 317 5.37 7.39 1.96
N ALA A 318 5.57 7.12 0.67
CA ALA A 318 6.88 7.22 0.02
C ALA A 318 6.78 7.77 -1.41
N GLY A 319 7.87 8.30 -1.92
CA GLY A 319 7.99 8.78 -3.29
C GLY A 319 7.56 10.23 -3.48
N GLN A 320 6.76 10.51 -4.51
CA GLN A 320 6.41 11.86 -4.91
C GLN A 320 5.86 12.71 -3.75
N GLY A 321 6.48 13.87 -3.55
CA GLY A 321 6.06 14.83 -2.52
C GLY A 321 6.43 14.42 -1.09
N GLN A 322 7.11 13.28 -0.90
CA GLN A 322 7.54 12.81 0.42
C GLN A 322 9.01 13.08 0.65
N SER A 323 9.36 13.28 1.91
CA SER A 323 10.76 13.36 2.36
C SER A 323 11.13 12.13 3.16
N ALA A 324 12.40 11.72 3.10
CA ALA A 324 12.95 10.62 3.87
C ALA A 324 13.00 10.99 5.36
N ARG A 325 11.99 10.61 6.13
CA ARG A 325 11.85 10.89 7.57
C ARG A 325 11.86 9.63 8.42
N GLY A 326 11.79 8.46 7.78
CA GLY A 326 11.75 7.19 8.49
C GLY A 326 10.51 7.07 9.37
N GLU A 327 10.70 6.71 10.62
CA GLU A 327 9.64 6.56 11.61
C GLU A 327 9.28 7.91 12.25
N LEU A 328 8.03 8.35 12.12
CA LEU A 328 7.59 9.64 12.66
C LEU A 328 7.53 9.62 14.19
N ARG A 329 7.92 10.76 14.78
CA ARG A 329 7.90 11.02 16.22
C ARG A 329 7.06 12.26 16.51
N ASP A 330 6.36 12.25 17.66
CA ASP A 330 5.59 13.40 18.16
C ASP A 330 4.70 14.02 17.06
N ALA A 331 4.07 13.14 16.25
CA ALA A 331 3.24 13.53 15.13
C ALA A 331 1.76 13.65 15.54
N PRO A 332 0.99 14.54 14.89
CA PRO A 332 -0.45 14.54 15.06
C PRO A 332 -1.05 13.17 14.75
N THR A 333 -2.10 12.79 15.46
CA THR A 333 -2.84 11.56 15.16
C THR A 333 -3.40 11.62 13.74
N LEU A 334 -3.06 10.64 12.92
CA LEU A 334 -3.63 10.44 11.61
C LEU A 334 -4.83 9.48 11.68
N ARG A 335 -5.68 9.52 10.66
CA ARG A 335 -6.84 8.64 10.54
C ARG A 335 -6.87 7.96 9.18
N GLN A 336 -7.45 6.78 9.15
CA GLN A 336 -7.57 5.99 7.92
C GLN A 336 -8.37 6.71 6.83
N GLY A 337 -9.45 7.39 7.20
CA GLY A 337 -10.29 8.15 6.26
C GLY A 337 -9.52 9.23 5.48
N GLN A 338 -8.37 9.70 5.98
CA GLN A 338 -7.53 10.65 5.25
C GLN A 338 -6.93 10.10 3.95
N VAL A 339 -6.89 8.77 3.79
CA VAL A 339 -6.26 8.12 2.61
C VAL A 339 -6.95 8.52 1.32
N ALA A 340 -8.29 8.52 1.25
CA ALA A 340 -9.03 8.90 0.04
C ALA A 340 -8.69 10.33 -0.41
N ALA A 341 -8.75 11.28 0.51
CA ALA A 341 -8.43 12.68 0.22
C ALA A 341 -6.94 12.86 -0.15
N THR A 342 -6.04 12.06 0.43
CA THR A 342 -4.61 12.07 0.10
C THR A 342 -4.36 11.57 -1.32
N ILE A 343 -5.04 10.48 -1.73
CA ILE A 343 -4.99 9.98 -3.11
C ILE A 343 -5.50 11.05 -4.09
N ALA A 344 -6.65 11.64 -3.83
CA ALA A 344 -7.23 12.69 -4.67
C ALA A 344 -6.28 13.91 -4.78
N ALA A 345 -5.74 14.35 -3.65
CA ALA A 345 -4.81 15.50 -3.60
C ALA A 345 -3.52 15.26 -4.39
N ALA A 346 -3.01 14.01 -4.43
CA ALA A 346 -1.86 13.66 -5.24
C ALA A 346 -2.11 13.89 -6.74
N PHE A 347 -3.37 13.79 -7.19
CA PHE A 347 -3.80 14.13 -8.54
C PHE A 347 -4.23 15.59 -8.72
N GLY A 348 -4.08 16.44 -7.70
CA GLY A 348 -4.55 17.83 -7.72
C GLY A 348 -6.07 17.98 -7.62
N LEU A 349 -6.77 16.94 -7.12
CA LEU A 349 -8.22 16.91 -6.97
C LEU A 349 -8.62 17.19 -5.51
N ASP A 350 -9.81 17.73 -5.35
CA ASP A 350 -10.44 17.98 -4.05
C ASP A 350 -11.54 16.94 -3.81
N PHE A 351 -11.27 15.98 -2.92
CA PHE A 351 -12.19 14.88 -2.63
C PHE A 351 -13.46 15.34 -1.91
N SER A 352 -13.44 16.49 -1.23
CA SER A 352 -14.63 17.05 -0.58
C SER A 352 -15.76 17.41 -1.55
N ARG A 353 -15.47 17.46 -2.85
CA ARG A 353 -16.50 17.60 -3.90
C ARG A 353 -17.38 16.37 -4.08
N LEU A 354 -16.85 15.19 -3.78
CA LEU A 354 -17.61 13.94 -3.75
C LEU A 354 -18.21 13.70 -2.37
N GLU A 355 -17.38 13.85 -1.34
CA GLU A 355 -17.74 13.58 0.05
C GLU A 355 -17.39 14.81 0.92
N PRO A 356 -18.34 15.71 1.16
CA PRO A 356 -18.09 16.93 1.95
C PRO A 356 -17.64 16.68 3.39
N GLU A 357 -17.98 15.52 3.94
CA GLU A 357 -17.61 15.11 5.31
C GLU A 357 -16.33 14.25 5.34
N ALA A 358 -15.64 14.08 4.19
CA ALA A 358 -14.37 13.35 4.15
C ALA A 358 -13.32 14.04 5.02
N GLU A 359 -12.47 13.23 5.62
CA GLU A 359 -11.30 13.72 6.33
C GLU A 359 -10.33 14.44 5.37
N ALA A 360 -9.64 15.46 5.89
CA ALA A 360 -8.70 16.23 5.08
C ALA A 360 -7.48 15.39 4.67
N PRO A 361 -6.84 15.68 3.53
CA PRO A 361 -5.66 14.95 3.09
C PRO A 361 -4.51 15.08 4.09
N ILE A 362 -3.70 14.05 4.19
CA ILE A 362 -2.54 14.00 5.06
C ILE A 362 -1.53 15.07 4.63
N ARG A 363 -1.19 15.96 5.56
CA ARG A 363 -0.16 16.98 5.42
C ARG A 363 0.87 16.80 6.52
N VAL A 364 1.94 16.08 6.23
CA VAL A 364 3.07 16.03 7.15
C VAL A 364 3.93 17.25 6.86
N THR A 365 3.73 18.31 7.65
CA THR A 365 4.61 19.49 7.60
C THR A 365 6.03 19.06 7.95
N ALA A 366 7.01 19.57 7.19
CA ALA A 366 8.42 19.42 7.59
C ALA A 366 8.57 19.88 9.04
N ALA A 367 9.27 19.10 9.86
CA ALA A 367 9.66 19.57 11.18
C ALA A 367 10.33 20.94 11.00
N ARG A 368 9.90 21.94 11.77
CA ARG A 368 10.61 23.22 11.81
C ARG A 368 12.03 22.91 12.27
N PRO A 369 13.06 23.45 11.57
CA PRO A 369 14.45 23.22 11.92
C PRO A 369 14.78 23.67 13.33
#